data_e91433ac5f4d4377f95b258f66072afd
#
_entry.id   e91433ac5f4d4377f95b258f66072afd
#
_cell.length_a   1.000
_cell.length_b   1.000
_cell.length_c   1.000
_cell.angle_alpha   90.00
_cell.angle_beta   90.00
_cell.angle_gamma   90.00
#
_symmetry.space_group_name_H-M   'P 1'
#
loop_
_entity.id
_entity.type
_entity.pdbx_description
1 polymer ?
#
loop_
_entity_poly.entity_id
_entity_poly.type
_entity_poly.pdbx_seq_one_letter_code
_entity_poly.pdbx_strand_id
1 'polypeptide(L)'
;MSNLSELLPTGGGQNAVDFVASGTLSSGQTVVLNSNGTVSAVAESNAALTHADTATFESAVSYGQKVAYGGGKFVVMYNDNGNNNYWTVVAGELNSSGDLTFGTPLVVLSTAGKIDSGDIAYHEGSGKFVCAHSQANGGTYGEALTVSGTSISKGALADIVVQDATGGNSVALTYDAHIDRVISVVNVSGTAYTGVINVSGTSLSRVQNTSSLSINAWVTTAYDSDTEQVLFSYRTSTTNIAFNVLTCTTSGVTFGSTTNMSAGSSGYLSITYDSSQSKGLLAFLDFTNSDTRAVVLSVSGTTITAGTQTSLTTDNIEYLSSIYLPDK
;
A
#
# COMPACT_ATOMS: atom_id res chain seq x y z
N MET A 1 -17.38 -26.73 20.47
CA MET A 1 -17.01 -27.07 19.06
C MET A 1 -16.70 -28.56 19.05
N SER A 2 -17.51 -29.35 18.37
CA SER A 2 -17.26 -30.77 18.22
C SER A 2 -16.08 -30.96 17.27
N ASN A 3 -15.11 -31.76 17.68
CA ASN A 3 -13.93 -32.02 16.88
C ASN A 3 -14.30 -32.92 15.69
N LEU A 4 -13.88 -32.59 14.48
CA LEU A 4 -14.18 -33.38 13.27
C LEU A 4 -13.72 -34.84 13.39
N SER A 5 -12.72 -35.12 14.21
CA SER A 5 -12.24 -36.48 14.52
C SER A 5 -13.24 -37.36 15.28
N GLU A 6 -14.27 -36.79 15.93
CA GLU A 6 -15.32 -37.51 16.62
C GLU A 6 -16.44 -38.01 15.69
N LEU A 7 -16.46 -37.47 14.46
CA LEU A 7 -17.43 -37.84 13.41
C LEU A 7 -16.91 -38.94 12.46
N LEU A 8 -15.64 -39.31 12.59
CA LEU A 8 -15.05 -40.35 11.75
C LEU A 8 -15.34 -41.74 12.36
N PRO A 9 -15.84 -42.70 11.58
CA PRO A 9 -16.04 -44.08 12.08
C PRO A 9 -14.70 -44.67 12.53
N THR A 10 -14.70 -45.31 13.70
CA THR A 10 -13.54 -46.04 14.20
C THR A 10 -13.28 -47.25 13.32
N GLY A 11 -12.32 -47.15 12.41
CA GLY A 11 -11.91 -48.26 11.56
C GLY A 11 -11.39 -47.83 10.21
N GLY A 12 -10.13 -47.58 10.18
CA GLY A 12 -9.22 -47.71 9.03
C GLY A 12 -9.65 -47.15 7.66
N GLY A 13 -8.91 -46.15 7.18
CA GLY A 13 -8.55 -46.04 5.78
C GLY A 13 -9.58 -45.50 4.79
N GLN A 14 -10.66 -44.87 5.22
CA GLN A 14 -11.50 -44.14 4.27
C GLN A 14 -11.00 -42.69 4.13
N ASN A 15 -10.46 -42.36 2.96
CA ASN A 15 -10.07 -41.03 2.59
C ASN A 15 -11.27 -40.12 2.16
N ALA A 16 -12.50 -40.63 2.31
CA ALA A 16 -13.73 -39.93 1.95
C ALA A 16 -14.84 -40.17 2.98
N VAL A 17 -15.59 -39.14 3.31
CA VAL A 17 -16.82 -39.20 4.14
C VAL A 17 -17.93 -38.58 3.30
N ASP A 18 -19.05 -39.35 3.22
CA ASP A 18 -20.24 -38.89 2.49
C ASP A 18 -21.10 -38.02 3.42
N PHE A 19 -21.46 -36.84 2.96
CA PHE A 19 -22.40 -35.94 3.59
C PHE A 19 -23.60 -35.67 2.70
N VAL A 20 -24.77 -35.48 3.32
CA VAL A 20 -25.96 -35.05 2.59
C VAL A 20 -25.86 -33.55 2.29
N ALA A 21 -25.98 -33.18 1.02
CA ALA A 21 -26.01 -31.78 0.62
C ALA A 21 -27.33 -31.10 0.98
N SER A 22 -27.28 -29.95 1.58
CA SER A 22 -28.44 -29.09 1.78
C SER A 22 -28.54 -28.08 0.63
N GLY A 23 -28.78 -28.56 -0.60
CA GLY A 23 -28.83 -27.76 -1.83
C GLY A 23 -27.95 -28.35 -2.92
N THR A 24 -27.84 -27.62 -4.04
CA THR A 24 -26.98 -28.01 -5.17
C THR A 24 -25.54 -27.67 -4.88
N LEU A 25 -24.63 -28.63 -5.02
CA LEU A 25 -23.19 -28.46 -4.91
C LEU A 25 -22.52 -28.71 -6.27
N SER A 26 -21.58 -27.85 -6.64
CA SER A 26 -20.73 -28.06 -7.81
C SER A 26 -19.46 -28.84 -7.43
N SER A 27 -18.92 -29.61 -8.35
CA SER A 27 -17.65 -30.34 -8.12
C SER A 27 -16.53 -29.34 -7.81
N GLY A 28 -15.77 -29.63 -6.72
CA GLY A 28 -14.68 -28.75 -6.25
C GLY A 28 -15.11 -27.55 -5.42
N GLN A 29 -16.40 -27.40 -5.13
CA GLN A 29 -16.90 -26.30 -4.32
C GLN A 29 -16.56 -26.50 -2.83
N THR A 30 -16.10 -25.45 -2.16
CA THR A 30 -15.90 -25.45 -0.71
C THR A 30 -17.24 -25.51 0.00
N VAL A 31 -17.34 -26.36 1.03
CA VAL A 31 -18.58 -26.57 1.78
C VAL A 31 -18.36 -26.36 3.27
N VAL A 32 -19.42 -25.98 3.98
CA VAL A 32 -19.46 -25.90 5.43
C VAL A 32 -20.40 -27.00 5.97
N LEU A 33 -19.99 -27.64 7.08
CA LEU A 33 -20.82 -28.59 7.79
C LEU A 33 -21.84 -27.86 8.67
N ASN A 34 -23.11 -28.06 8.41
CA ASN A 34 -24.19 -27.48 9.17
C ASN A 34 -24.43 -28.26 10.49
N SER A 35 -25.04 -27.61 11.48
CA SER A 35 -25.35 -28.21 12.79
C SER A 35 -26.31 -29.40 12.72
N ASN A 36 -27.04 -29.54 11.61
CA ASN A 36 -27.96 -30.69 11.37
C ASN A 36 -27.28 -31.87 10.65
N GLY A 37 -25.93 -31.82 10.46
CA GLY A 37 -25.17 -32.89 9.81
C GLY A 37 -25.18 -32.83 8.27
N THR A 38 -25.83 -31.87 7.65
CA THR A 38 -25.74 -31.64 6.19
C THR A 38 -24.59 -30.73 5.85
N VAL A 39 -24.20 -30.69 4.57
CA VAL A 39 -23.23 -29.68 4.04
C VAL A 39 -23.91 -28.74 3.08
N SER A 40 -23.58 -27.49 3.17
CA SER A 40 -23.98 -26.45 2.22
C SER A 40 -22.77 -25.81 1.56
N ALA A 41 -22.95 -25.29 0.34
CA ALA A 41 -21.93 -24.47 -0.27
C ALA A 41 -21.58 -23.29 0.65
N VAL A 42 -20.29 -23.00 0.78
CA VAL A 42 -19.89 -21.68 1.26
C VAL A 42 -20.40 -20.70 0.21
N ALA A 43 -21.46 -19.96 0.54
CA ALA A 43 -21.87 -18.84 -0.28
C ALA A 43 -20.69 -17.85 -0.26
N GLU A 44 -20.06 -17.62 -1.41
CA GLU A 44 -19.32 -16.40 -1.59
C GLU A 44 -20.35 -15.28 -1.39
N SER A 45 -20.33 -14.67 -0.23
CA SER A 45 -21.05 -13.42 -0.08
C SER A 45 -20.27 -12.40 -0.91
N ASN A 46 -20.65 -12.26 -2.18
CA ASN A 46 -20.47 -10.98 -2.85
C ASN A 46 -21.35 -9.97 -2.09
N ALA A 47 -20.94 -9.65 -0.86
CA ALA A 47 -21.49 -8.51 -0.18
C ALA A 47 -21.15 -7.34 -1.11
N ALA A 48 -22.15 -6.87 -1.83
CA ALA A 48 -22.05 -5.59 -2.51
C ALA A 48 -21.51 -4.64 -1.44
N LEU A 49 -20.38 -3.97 -1.73
CA LEU A 49 -19.90 -2.91 -0.90
C LEU A 49 -21.03 -1.87 -0.84
N THR A 50 -21.88 -1.98 0.17
CA THR A 50 -22.87 -0.96 0.44
C THR A 50 -22.10 0.22 0.98
N HIS A 51 -21.99 1.25 0.19
CA HIS A 51 -21.52 2.55 0.55
C HIS A 51 -22.45 3.09 1.65
N ALA A 52 -21.99 3.05 2.90
CA ALA A 52 -22.83 3.40 4.02
C ALA A 52 -22.97 4.92 4.17
N ASP A 53 -21.86 5.67 4.21
CA ASP A 53 -21.88 7.12 4.34
C ASP A 53 -20.66 7.77 3.67
N THR A 54 -20.83 8.99 3.15
CA THR A 54 -19.74 9.86 2.72
C THR A 54 -19.46 10.90 3.78
N ALA A 55 -18.23 10.98 4.25
CA ALA A 55 -17.77 12.10 5.04
C ALA A 55 -16.75 12.91 4.24
N THR A 56 -16.96 14.21 4.18
CA THR A 56 -16.06 15.14 3.50
C THR A 56 -15.03 15.66 4.50
N PHE A 57 -13.74 15.43 4.26
CA PHE A 57 -12.65 15.98 5.07
C PHE A 57 -12.09 17.29 4.51
N GLU A 58 -12.32 17.57 3.23
CA GLU A 58 -11.88 18.77 2.53
C GLU A 58 -12.93 19.17 1.50
N SER A 59 -13.32 20.44 1.49
CA SER A 59 -14.32 20.98 0.57
C SER A 59 -13.71 21.58 -0.70
N ALA A 60 -12.43 21.91 -0.65
CA ALA A 60 -11.68 22.40 -1.80
C ALA A 60 -11.10 21.24 -2.63
N VAL A 61 -10.59 21.55 -3.81
CA VAL A 61 -9.88 20.58 -4.63
C VAL A 61 -8.62 20.13 -3.91
N SER A 62 -8.40 18.83 -3.87
CA SER A 62 -7.19 18.22 -3.32
C SER A 62 -6.54 17.27 -4.33
N TYR A 63 -5.23 17.12 -4.26
CA TYR A 63 -4.44 16.28 -5.15
C TYR A 63 -3.56 15.31 -4.38
N GLY A 64 -3.13 14.23 -5.03
CA GLY A 64 -2.13 13.30 -4.52
C GLY A 64 -2.51 12.65 -3.19
N GLN A 65 -3.80 12.31 -3.01
CA GLN A 65 -4.30 11.72 -1.77
C GLN A 65 -3.60 10.38 -1.50
N LYS A 66 -3.13 10.23 -0.27
CA LYS A 66 -2.57 9.00 0.28
C LYS A 66 -3.21 8.68 1.61
N VAL A 67 -3.36 7.41 1.92
CA VAL A 67 -3.95 6.96 3.18
C VAL A 67 -3.10 5.87 3.81
N ALA A 68 -2.92 5.95 5.11
CA ALA A 68 -2.38 4.87 5.92
C ALA A 68 -3.33 4.55 7.06
N TYR A 69 -3.38 3.26 7.43
CA TYR A 69 -4.16 2.76 8.55
C TYR A 69 -3.25 2.11 9.57
N GLY A 70 -3.52 2.34 10.85
CA GLY A 70 -2.84 1.70 11.95
C GLY A 70 -3.32 2.20 13.30
N GLY A 71 -3.17 1.38 14.35
CA GLY A 71 -3.65 1.73 15.69
C GLY A 71 -5.15 2.03 15.78
N GLY A 72 -5.96 1.44 14.89
CA GLY A 72 -7.42 1.67 14.84
C GLY A 72 -7.82 3.03 14.22
N LYS A 73 -6.89 3.72 13.58
CA LYS A 73 -7.08 5.03 12.95
C LYS A 73 -6.59 5.00 11.52
N PHE A 74 -7.07 5.90 10.70
CA PHE A 74 -6.46 6.19 9.41
C PHE A 74 -6.09 7.67 9.33
N VAL A 75 -5.07 7.94 8.56
CA VAL A 75 -4.64 9.31 8.25
C VAL A 75 -4.63 9.46 6.74
N VAL A 76 -5.36 10.48 6.27
CA VAL A 76 -5.34 10.91 4.88
C VAL A 76 -4.35 12.06 4.77
N MET A 77 -3.41 11.95 3.84
CA MET A 77 -2.48 13.00 3.45
C MET A 77 -2.85 13.50 2.07
N TYR A 78 -2.86 14.79 1.86
CA TYR A 78 -3.24 15.39 0.57
C TYR A 78 -2.59 16.74 0.36
N ASN A 79 -2.49 17.13 -0.90
CA ASN A 79 -2.07 18.45 -1.31
C ASN A 79 -3.31 19.33 -1.41
N ASP A 80 -3.41 20.34 -0.54
CA ASP A 80 -4.57 21.20 -0.37
C ASP A 80 -4.51 22.40 -1.31
N ASN A 81 -5.20 22.32 -2.44
CA ASN A 81 -5.25 23.41 -3.42
C ASN A 81 -5.99 24.65 -2.88
N GLY A 82 -6.92 24.46 -1.97
CA GLY A 82 -7.63 25.55 -1.30
C GLY A 82 -6.72 26.36 -0.37
N ASN A 83 -5.58 25.76 0.03
CA ASN A 83 -4.59 26.35 0.93
C ASN A 83 -3.19 26.38 0.30
N ASN A 84 -3.04 27.06 -0.82
CA ASN A 84 -1.76 27.25 -1.52
C ASN A 84 -0.98 25.98 -1.87
N ASN A 85 -1.66 24.87 -2.10
CA ASN A 85 -1.04 23.56 -2.33
C ASN A 85 -0.15 23.09 -1.16
N TYR A 86 -0.51 23.41 0.07
CA TYR A 86 0.21 22.91 1.23
C TYR A 86 -0.10 21.42 1.46
N TRP A 87 0.92 20.65 1.85
CA TRP A 87 0.69 19.28 2.30
C TRP A 87 -0.02 19.28 3.65
N THR A 88 -1.16 18.63 3.68
CA THR A 88 -2.08 18.60 4.81
C THR A 88 -2.41 17.17 5.16
N VAL A 89 -2.63 16.89 6.43
CA VAL A 89 -3.07 15.57 6.93
C VAL A 89 -4.32 15.72 7.78
N VAL A 90 -5.18 14.72 7.72
CA VAL A 90 -6.35 14.61 8.58
C VAL A 90 -6.49 13.19 9.10
N ALA A 91 -6.76 13.04 10.40
CA ALA A 91 -7.04 11.73 10.98
C ALA A 91 -8.54 11.45 10.96
N GLY A 92 -8.89 10.21 10.75
CA GLY A 92 -10.26 9.74 10.82
C GLY A 92 -10.36 8.41 11.54
N GLU A 93 -11.57 8.11 11.98
CA GLU A 93 -11.93 6.84 12.61
C GLU A 93 -13.33 6.41 12.21
N LEU A 94 -13.57 5.12 12.26
CA LEU A 94 -14.93 4.57 12.20
C LEU A 94 -15.47 4.51 13.61
N ASN A 95 -16.67 5.05 13.80
CA ASN A 95 -17.38 4.90 15.06
C ASN A 95 -17.99 3.48 15.20
N SER A 96 -18.60 3.18 16.33
CA SER A 96 -19.22 1.86 16.58
C SER A 96 -20.40 1.53 15.65
N SER A 97 -20.98 2.52 14.99
CA SER A 97 -22.03 2.36 13.97
C SER A 97 -21.47 2.15 12.56
N GLY A 98 -20.13 2.28 12.38
CA GLY A 98 -19.47 2.20 11.10
C GLY A 98 -19.40 3.52 10.33
N ASP A 99 -19.83 4.64 10.96
CA ASP A 99 -19.76 5.95 10.33
C ASP A 99 -18.34 6.51 10.40
N LEU A 100 -17.95 7.19 9.34
CA LEU A 100 -16.64 7.80 9.21
C LEU A 100 -16.65 9.21 9.81
N THR A 101 -15.73 9.48 10.73
CA THR A 101 -15.54 10.81 11.33
C THR A 101 -14.12 11.29 11.12
N PHE A 102 -13.96 12.59 10.84
CA PHE A 102 -12.66 13.24 10.66
C PHE A 102 -12.41 14.30 11.72
N GLY A 103 -11.14 14.47 12.07
CA GLY A 103 -10.68 15.56 12.93
C GLY A 103 -10.39 16.85 12.15
N THR A 104 -9.71 17.77 12.81
CA THR A 104 -9.26 19.01 12.19
C THR A 104 -8.01 18.73 11.34
N PRO A 105 -7.99 19.16 10.06
CA PRO A 105 -6.80 19.05 9.22
C PRO A 105 -5.59 19.81 9.81
N LEU A 106 -4.40 19.24 9.65
CA LEU A 106 -3.13 19.80 10.09
C LEU A 106 -2.20 20.01 8.88
N VAL A 107 -1.75 21.24 8.68
CA VAL A 107 -0.71 21.52 7.67
C VAL A 107 0.63 20.97 8.14
N VAL A 108 1.19 20.02 7.38
CA VAL A 108 2.52 19.46 7.65
C VAL A 108 3.61 20.27 6.96
N LEU A 109 3.34 20.81 5.77
CA LEU A 109 4.26 21.68 5.04
C LEU A 109 3.57 22.99 4.68
N SER A 110 4.05 24.11 5.23
CA SER A 110 3.53 25.46 4.99
C SER A 110 4.21 26.20 3.84
N THR A 111 4.80 25.48 2.90
CA THR A 111 5.27 25.97 1.61
C THR A 111 4.59 25.17 0.52
N ALA A 112 4.44 25.73 -0.69
CA ALA A 112 3.80 25.03 -1.78
C ALA A 112 4.44 23.65 -1.99
N GLY A 113 3.62 22.62 -1.84
CA GLY A 113 4.01 21.23 -2.06
C GLY A 113 4.10 20.92 -3.55
N LYS A 114 4.92 19.95 -3.90
CA LYS A 114 4.93 19.37 -5.25
C LYS A 114 3.79 18.37 -5.34
N ILE A 115 2.84 18.61 -6.23
CA ILE A 115 1.68 17.75 -6.43
C ILE A 115 2.15 16.31 -6.71
N ASP A 116 1.45 15.32 -6.15
CA ASP A 116 1.74 13.88 -6.28
C ASP A 116 3.09 13.40 -5.73
N SER A 117 3.79 14.24 -4.99
CA SER A 117 5.10 13.92 -4.40
C SER A 117 5.02 13.82 -2.87
N GLY A 118 4.07 13.04 -2.38
CA GLY A 118 3.90 12.72 -0.96
C GLY A 118 3.44 11.28 -0.77
N ASP A 119 3.71 10.73 0.41
CA ASP A 119 3.21 9.42 0.83
C ASP A 119 3.18 9.33 2.36
N ILE A 120 2.45 8.33 2.88
CA ILE A 120 2.28 8.13 4.31
C ILE A 120 2.30 6.62 4.64
N ALA A 121 2.99 6.26 5.71
CA ALA A 121 3.03 4.89 6.23
C ALA A 121 2.79 4.87 7.74
N TYR A 122 2.21 3.80 8.26
CA TYR A 122 2.12 3.56 9.70
C TYR A 122 3.29 2.73 10.18
N HIS A 123 4.00 3.23 11.18
CA HIS A 123 5.11 2.54 11.85
C HIS A 123 4.57 1.85 13.10
N GLU A 124 4.38 0.55 13.02
CA GLU A 124 3.72 -0.24 14.06
C GLU A 124 4.50 -0.21 15.39
N GLY A 125 5.82 -0.40 15.33
CA GLY A 125 6.68 -0.45 16.52
C GLY A 125 6.62 0.80 17.40
N SER A 126 6.39 2.00 16.81
CA SER A 126 6.25 3.25 17.58
C SER A 126 4.82 3.72 17.74
N GLY A 127 3.86 3.13 17.02
CA GLY A 127 2.47 3.60 16.98
C GLY A 127 2.32 4.98 16.33
N LYS A 128 3.20 5.34 15.38
CA LYS A 128 3.22 6.64 14.70
C LYS A 128 2.91 6.48 13.21
N PHE A 129 2.33 7.52 12.63
CA PHE A 129 2.35 7.67 11.19
C PHE A 129 3.60 8.45 10.78
N VAL A 130 4.19 8.08 9.67
CA VAL A 130 5.31 8.79 9.04
C VAL A 130 4.81 9.31 7.72
N CYS A 131 4.78 10.62 7.55
CA CYS A 131 4.50 11.25 6.27
C CYS A 131 5.79 11.73 5.62
N ALA A 132 5.81 11.71 4.30
CA ALA A 132 6.88 12.25 3.47
C ALA A 132 6.28 13.13 2.38
N HIS A 133 6.93 14.25 2.09
CA HIS A 133 6.44 15.23 1.11
C HIS A 133 7.58 16.02 0.50
N SER A 134 7.40 16.42 -0.75
CA SER A 134 8.35 17.26 -1.45
C SER A 134 7.85 18.70 -1.57
N GLN A 135 8.77 19.66 -1.44
CA GLN A 135 8.51 21.07 -1.75
C GLN A 135 8.54 21.28 -3.27
N ALA A 136 7.78 22.24 -3.76
CA ALA A 136 7.78 22.58 -5.20
C ALA A 136 9.15 23.06 -5.71
N ASN A 137 9.91 23.78 -4.85
CA ASN A 137 11.24 24.31 -5.14
C ASN A 137 12.17 24.06 -3.93
N GLY A 138 12.26 22.84 -3.45
CA GLY A 138 13.05 22.49 -2.26
C GLY A 138 13.22 20.99 -2.11
N GLY A 139 13.62 20.52 -0.92
CA GLY A 139 13.90 19.13 -0.62
C GLY A 139 12.65 18.27 -0.39
N THR A 140 12.90 17.00 -0.13
CA THR A 140 11.90 16.01 0.34
C THR A 140 12.11 15.75 1.82
N TYR A 141 11.07 15.98 2.59
CA TYR A 141 11.09 15.95 4.05
C TYR A 141 10.05 14.97 4.59
N GLY A 142 10.17 14.64 5.86
CA GLY A 142 9.19 13.84 6.57
C GLY A 142 9.01 14.24 8.03
N GLU A 143 7.87 13.93 8.59
CA GLU A 143 7.56 14.07 10.01
C GLU A 143 6.90 12.80 10.57
N ALA A 144 7.16 12.55 11.86
CA ALA A 144 6.40 11.59 12.64
C ALA A 144 5.13 12.25 13.16
N LEU A 145 3.97 11.62 12.92
CA LEU A 145 2.67 12.10 13.35
C LEU A 145 2.17 11.26 14.53
N THR A 146 1.70 11.93 15.57
CA THR A 146 1.00 11.29 16.69
C THR A 146 -0.49 11.55 16.55
N VAL A 147 -1.29 10.48 16.56
CA VAL A 147 -2.76 10.55 16.48
C VAL A 147 -3.35 10.15 17.80
N SER A 148 -4.25 10.99 18.33
CA SER A 148 -5.04 10.73 19.56
C SER A 148 -6.50 11.08 19.29
N GLY A 149 -7.38 10.05 19.27
CA GLY A 149 -8.71 10.23 18.67
C GLY A 149 -8.56 10.62 17.22
N THR A 150 -9.17 11.73 16.82
CA THR A 150 -9.00 12.32 15.47
C THR A 150 -8.07 13.54 15.45
N SER A 151 -7.39 13.84 16.57
CA SER A 151 -6.42 14.94 16.64
C SER A 151 -5.03 14.48 16.23
N ILE A 152 -4.33 15.28 15.43
CA ILE A 152 -2.96 15.02 14.99
C ILE A 152 -2.02 16.06 15.58
N SER A 153 -0.86 15.60 16.04
CA SER A 153 0.32 16.44 16.28
C SER A 153 1.51 15.92 15.50
N LYS A 154 2.40 16.82 15.05
CA LYS A 154 3.58 16.46 14.26
C LYS A 154 4.87 16.69 15.02
N GLY A 155 5.88 15.89 14.73
CA GLY A 155 7.24 16.05 15.19
C GLY A 155 8.01 17.11 14.42
N ALA A 156 9.33 17.10 14.60
CA ALA A 156 10.21 17.99 13.84
C ALA A 156 10.35 17.51 12.39
N LEU A 157 10.47 18.46 11.49
CA LEU A 157 10.81 18.21 10.09
C LEU A 157 12.18 17.56 9.99
N ALA A 158 12.31 16.51 9.21
CA ALA A 158 13.56 15.80 8.97
C ALA A 158 13.80 15.58 7.48
N ASP A 159 15.04 15.65 7.05
CA ASP A 159 15.43 15.24 5.69
C ASP A 159 15.32 13.72 5.58
N ILE A 160 14.52 13.24 4.63
CA ILE A 160 14.38 11.80 4.35
C ILE A 160 15.16 11.32 3.14
N VAL A 161 15.74 12.25 2.37
CA VAL A 161 16.60 11.99 1.21
C VAL A 161 17.82 12.89 1.25
N VAL A 162 19.01 12.36 0.95
CA VAL A 162 20.24 13.17 0.74
C VAL A 162 20.22 13.73 -0.69
N GLN A 163 20.57 15.00 -0.84
CA GLN A 163 20.72 15.68 -2.12
C GLN A 163 19.43 15.95 -2.86
N ASP A 164 18.53 16.62 -2.20
CA ASP A 164 17.34 17.07 -2.87
C ASP A 164 17.23 18.59 -2.79
N ALA A 165 17.86 19.26 -3.75
CA ALA A 165 17.71 20.71 -3.91
C ALA A 165 16.47 21.09 -4.74
N THR A 166 15.79 20.09 -5.36
CA THR A 166 14.71 20.33 -6.34
C THR A 166 13.37 19.68 -5.98
N GLY A 167 13.31 18.95 -4.86
CA GLY A 167 12.16 18.14 -4.48
C GLY A 167 12.00 16.87 -5.32
N GLY A 168 11.63 15.77 -4.69
CA GLY A 168 11.32 14.52 -5.37
C GLY A 168 10.16 14.68 -6.34
N ASN A 169 10.17 13.94 -7.44
CA ASN A 169 9.07 13.92 -8.42
C ASN A 169 7.98 12.91 -8.06
N SER A 170 8.32 11.92 -7.24
CA SER A 170 7.40 10.97 -6.63
C SER A 170 8.05 10.36 -5.39
N VAL A 171 7.23 10.02 -4.42
CA VAL A 171 7.64 9.47 -3.11
C VAL A 171 6.83 8.22 -2.85
N ALA A 172 7.46 7.19 -2.31
CA ALA A 172 6.81 6.00 -1.76
C ALA A 172 7.39 5.66 -0.39
N LEU A 173 6.52 5.32 0.54
CA LEU A 173 6.85 4.87 1.89
C LEU A 173 6.28 3.49 2.14
N THR A 174 7.07 2.63 2.80
CA THR A 174 6.60 1.32 3.26
C THR A 174 7.20 1.02 4.63
N TYR A 175 6.37 0.55 5.55
CA TYR A 175 6.88 0.02 6.81
C TYR A 175 7.39 -1.41 6.60
N ASP A 176 8.66 -1.61 6.93
CA ASP A 176 9.32 -2.92 6.96
C ASP A 176 9.27 -3.45 8.40
N ALA A 177 8.39 -4.42 8.62
CA ALA A 177 8.13 -4.97 9.95
C ALA A 177 9.30 -5.84 10.47
N HIS A 178 10.12 -6.42 9.57
CA HIS A 178 11.25 -7.25 9.94
C HIS A 178 12.34 -6.45 10.66
N ILE A 179 12.65 -5.27 10.15
CA ILE A 179 13.70 -4.40 10.73
C ILE A 179 13.15 -3.26 11.58
N ASP A 180 11.82 -3.12 11.69
CA ASP A 180 11.12 -2.04 12.41
C ASP A 180 11.55 -0.65 11.91
N ARG A 181 11.42 -0.42 10.60
CA ARG A 181 11.80 0.84 9.94
C ARG A 181 10.79 1.22 8.84
N VAL A 182 10.73 2.50 8.55
CA VAL A 182 10.07 2.96 7.32
C VAL A 182 11.11 3.08 6.21
N ILE A 183 10.85 2.46 5.09
CA ILE A 183 11.66 2.55 3.88
C ILE A 183 11.06 3.62 2.99
N SER A 184 11.88 4.58 2.59
CA SER A 184 11.50 5.59 1.60
C SER A 184 12.18 5.32 0.26
N VAL A 185 11.43 5.50 -0.82
CA VAL A 185 11.96 5.58 -2.17
C VAL A 185 11.50 6.88 -2.79
N VAL A 186 12.43 7.69 -3.24
CA VAL A 186 12.15 9.01 -3.81
C VAL A 186 12.81 9.13 -5.18
N ASN A 187 12.03 9.51 -6.17
CA ASN A 187 12.55 9.86 -7.49
C ASN A 187 13.03 11.31 -7.51
N VAL A 188 14.32 11.52 -7.59
CA VAL A 188 14.92 12.85 -7.78
C VAL A 188 15.55 12.92 -9.15
N SER A 189 14.97 13.70 -10.03
CA SER A 189 15.51 13.97 -11.38
C SER A 189 15.87 12.70 -12.17
N GLY A 190 15.05 11.66 -12.08
CA GLY A 190 15.27 10.41 -12.82
C GLY A 190 16.17 9.40 -12.11
N THR A 191 16.45 9.62 -10.84
CA THR A 191 17.19 8.68 -9.99
C THR A 191 16.36 8.31 -8.77
N ALA A 192 16.21 7.03 -8.49
CA ALA A 192 15.63 6.53 -7.25
C ALA A 192 16.66 6.59 -6.13
N TYR A 193 16.34 7.30 -5.07
CA TYR A 193 17.07 7.30 -3.81
C TYR A 193 16.25 6.57 -2.75
N THR A 194 16.91 5.75 -1.96
CA THR A 194 16.29 5.01 -0.86
C THR A 194 16.77 5.56 0.48
N GLY A 195 15.91 5.53 1.48
CA GLY A 195 16.22 5.86 2.86
C GLY A 195 15.68 4.81 3.81
N VAL A 196 16.43 4.53 4.87
CA VAL A 196 15.98 3.75 6.03
C VAL A 196 15.71 4.74 7.15
N ILE A 197 14.45 4.90 7.51
CA ILE A 197 14.00 5.90 8.48
C ILE A 197 13.74 5.23 9.82
N ASN A 198 14.46 5.67 10.82
CA ASN A 198 14.23 5.31 12.21
C ASN A 198 13.26 6.31 12.85
N VAL A 199 12.28 5.79 13.57
CA VAL A 199 11.30 6.59 14.32
C VAL A 199 11.62 6.48 15.81
N SER A 200 11.90 7.60 16.46
CA SER A 200 12.18 7.65 17.91
C SER A 200 11.35 8.75 18.56
N GLY A 201 10.31 8.35 19.28
CA GLY A 201 9.33 9.30 19.80
C GLY A 201 8.63 10.06 18.67
N THR A 202 8.85 11.36 18.58
CA THR A 202 8.33 12.24 17.51
C THR A 202 9.42 12.67 16.53
N SER A 203 10.60 12.10 16.61
CA SER A 203 11.73 12.44 15.75
C SER A 203 11.98 11.35 14.71
N LEU A 204 12.30 11.77 13.50
CA LEU A 204 12.79 10.91 12.45
C LEU A 204 14.29 11.09 12.28
N SER A 205 15.00 9.98 12.05
CA SER A 205 16.40 10.02 11.64
C SER A 205 16.62 9.05 10.50
N ARG A 206 17.23 9.54 9.42
CA ARG A 206 17.63 8.69 8.31
C ARG A 206 18.96 8.02 8.63
N VAL A 207 19.01 6.70 8.44
CA VAL A 207 20.21 5.91 8.69
C VAL A 207 21.11 5.86 7.46
N GLN A 208 20.55 5.73 6.26
CA GLN A 208 21.34 5.73 5.03
C GLN A 208 20.51 6.07 3.79
N ASN A 209 21.20 6.70 2.82
CA ASN A 209 20.84 6.76 1.43
C ASN A 209 21.74 5.82 0.65
N THR A 210 21.18 4.87 -0.05
CA THR A 210 21.91 4.19 -1.10
C THR A 210 21.34 4.62 -2.44
N SER A 211 22.19 5.17 -3.26
CA SER A 211 21.95 5.44 -4.67
C SER A 211 22.07 4.09 -5.39
N SER A 212 21.63 3.90 -6.54
CA SER A 212 21.14 4.72 -7.61
C SER A 212 20.56 3.77 -8.64
N LEU A 213 19.27 3.83 -8.81
CA LEU A 213 18.64 3.17 -9.92
C LEU A 213 18.10 4.25 -10.86
N SER A 214 18.43 4.18 -12.15
CA SER A 214 17.86 5.09 -13.13
C SER A 214 16.40 4.74 -13.35
N ILE A 215 15.52 5.70 -13.12
CA ILE A 215 14.08 5.58 -13.27
C ILE A 215 13.55 6.77 -14.06
N ASN A 216 12.31 6.69 -14.53
CA ASN A 216 11.71 7.85 -15.22
C ASN A 216 10.72 8.57 -14.33
N ALA A 217 9.72 7.87 -13.80
CA ALA A 217 8.66 8.45 -12.98
C ALA A 217 7.97 7.38 -12.14
N TRP A 218 7.00 7.84 -11.35
CA TRP A 218 6.12 7.05 -10.49
C TRP A 218 6.83 5.91 -9.78
N VAL A 219 6.95 6.03 -8.48
CA VAL A 219 7.46 4.98 -7.59
C VAL A 219 6.33 4.48 -6.70
N THR A 220 6.33 3.19 -6.42
CA THR A 220 5.41 2.58 -5.48
C THR A 220 6.07 1.38 -4.80
N THR A 221 5.77 1.16 -3.53
CA THR A 221 6.37 0.10 -2.72
C THR A 221 5.32 -0.66 -1.92
N ALA A 222 5.57 -1.94 -1.65
CA ALA A 222 4.79 -2.75 -0.73
C ALA A 222 5.70 -3.70 0.04
N TYR A 223 5.40 -3.96 1.31
CA TYR A 223 6.13 -4.93 2.11
C TYR A 223 5.64 -6.34 1.82
N ASP A 224 6.56 -7.22 1.47
CA ASP A 224 6.36 -8.66 1.34
C ASP A 224 6.70 -9.32 2.69
N SER A 225 5.67 -9.69 3.43
CA SER A 225 5.82 -10.29 4.75
C SER A 225 6.36 -11.72 4.74
N ASP A 226 6.28 -12.42 3.60
CA ASP A 226 6.71 -13.81 3.51
C ASP A 226 8.22 -13.93 3.27
N THR A 227 8.78 -12.97 2.54
CA THR A 227 10.23 -12.90 2.26
C THR A 227 10.95 -11.82 3.06
N GLU A 228 10.23 -11.03 3.86
CA GLU A 228 10.75 -9.91 4.67
C GLU A 228 11.51 -8.88 3.82
N GLN A 229 10.95 -8.59 2.65
CA GLN A 229 11.54 -7.69 1.65
C GLN A 229 10.53 -6.63 1.22
N VAL A 230 10.99 -5.61 0.51
CA VAL A 230 10.11 -4.59 -0.06
C VAL A 230 10.05 -4.73 -1.57
N LEU A 231 8.85 -4.87 -2.10
CA LEU A 231 8.59 -4.83 -3.53
C LEU A 231 8.61 -3.38 -3.99
N PHE A 232 9.32 -3.11 -5.06
CA PHE A 232 9.47 -1.80 -5.64
C PHE A 232 9.09 -1.84 -7.13
N SER A 233 8.16 -0.98 -7.52
CA SER A 233 7.78 -0.79 -8.92
C SER A 233 7.91 0.68 -9.33
N TYR A 234 8.32 0.89 -10.57
CA TYR A 234 8.57 2.22 -11.12
C TYR A 234 8.49 2.22 -12.65
N ARG A 235 8.32 3.38 -13.23
CA ARG A 235 8.40 3.56 -14.67
C ARG A 235 9.86 3.83 -15.10
N THR A 236 10.40 3.01 -16.02
CA THR A 236 11.75 3.18 -16.58
C THR A 236 11.78 4.04 -17.84
N SER A 237 10.69 4.02 -18.60
CA SER A 237 10.52 4.78 -19.84
C SER A 237 9.04 5.08 -20.04
N THR A 238 8.68 5.69 -21.13
CA THR A 238 7.28 5.95 -21.45
C THR A 238 6.46 4.67 -21.68
N THR A 239 7.13 3.53 -21.96
CA THR A 239 6.48 2.28 -22.36
C THR A 239 6.77 1.08 -21.45
N ASN A 240 7.59 1.25 -20.42
CA ASN A 240 8.00 0.14 -19.55
C ASN A 240 7.83 0.47 -18.08
N ILE A 241 7.25 -0.49 -17.37
CA ILE A 241 7.29 -0.58 -15.91
C ILE A 241 8.39 -1.58 -15.53
N ALA A 242 9.14 -1.29 -14.48
CA ALA A 242 10.13 -2.19 -13.95
C ALA A 242 9.87 -2.50 -12.48
N PHE A 243 10.48 -3.59 -12.05
CA PHE A 243 10.36 -4.14 -10.71
C PHE A 243 11.74 -4.46 -10.15
N ASN A 244 11.92 -4.19 -8.87
CA ASN A 244 13.04 -4.67 -8.06
C ASN A 244 12.52 -5.17 -6.72
N VAL A 245 13.21 -6.15 -6.15
CA VAL A 245 13.10 -6.45 -4.73
C VAL A 245 14.13 -5.60 -4.00
N LEU A 246 13.72 -4.95 -2.92
CA LEU A 246 14.62 -4.23 -2.02
C LEU A 246 14.87 -5.11 -0.80
N THR A 247 16.11 -5.50 -0.59
CA THR A 247 16.55 -6.13 0.66
C THR A 247 16.98 -5.04 1.61
N CYS A 248 16.24 -4.88 2.71
CA CYS A 248 16.43 -3.83 3.66
C CYS A 248 17.13 -4.33 4.92
N THR A 249 17.99 -3.49 5.49
CA THR A 249 18.62 -3.69 6.80
C THR A 249 18.51 -2.38 7.60
N THR A 250 18.80 -2.42 8.87
CA THR A 250 18.84 -1.19 9.68
C THR A 250 19.92 -0.19 9.24
N SER A 251 20.82 -0.61 8.35
CA SER A 251 21.96 0.20 7.86
C SER A 251 21.89 0.54 6.38
N GLY A 252 20.91 0.01 5.63
CA GLY A 252 20.78 0.35 4.20
C GLY A 252 19.86 -0.56 3.41
N VAL A 253 19.73 -0.24 2.13
CA VAL A 253 18.88 -0.93 1.15
C VAL A 253 19.74 -1.41 -0.01
N THR A 254 19.51 -2.65 -0.47
CA THR A 254 20.13 -3.21 -1.66
C THR A 254 19.06 -3.52 -2.70
N PHE A 255 19.27 -3.10 -3.94
CA PHE A 255 18.40 -3.43 -5.06
C PHE A 255 18.71 -4.83 -5.58
N GLY A 256 17.69 -5.67 -5.72
CA GLY A 256 17.76 -6.93 -6.44
C GLY A 256 17.83 -6.74 -7.95
N SER A 257 17.64 -7.82 -8.70
CA SER A 257 17.65 -7.77 -10.16
C SER A 257 16.45 -7.00 -10.71
N THR A 258 16.71 -6.16 -11.72
CA THR A 258 15.64 -5.43 -12.41
C THR A 258 14.92 -6.35 -13.41
N THR A 259 13.61 -6.45 -13.30
CA THR A 259 12.74 -7.08 -14.29
C THR A 259 11.91 -6.00 -14.98
N ASN A 260 11.84 -6.02 -16.29
CA ASN A 260 11.07 -5.09 -17.09
C ASN A 260 9.79 -5.73 -17.63
N MET A 261 8.71 -4.98 -17.63
CA MET A 261 7.43 -5.33 -18.24
C MET A 261 7.05 -4.25 -19.25
N SER A 262 6.76 -4.66 -20.49
CA SER A 262 6.17 -3.75 -21.47
C SER A 262 4.70 -3.46 -21.09
N ALA A 263 4.36 -2.22 -20.92
CA ALA A 263 3.06 -1.79 -20.37
C ALA A 263 2.39 -0.68 -21.19
N GLY A 264 2.86 -0.44 -22.42
CA GLY A 264 2.46 0.74 -23.16
C GLY A 264 2.93 2.04 -22.48
N SER A 265 2.38 3.17 -22.87
CA SER A 265 2.55 4.41 -22.07
C SER A 265 1.78 4.25 -20.76
N SER A 266 2.46 4.30 -19.63
CA SER A 266 1.86 3.93 -18.34
C SER A 266 2.18 4.94 -17.23
N GLY A 267 1.34 4.97 -16.21
CA GLY A 267 1.49 5.83 -15.03
C GLY A 267 0.58 5.45 -13.87
N TYR A 268 0.59 6.26 -12.83
CA TYR A 268 -0.26 6.07 -11.63
C TYR A 268 -0.18 4.65 -11.06
N LEU A 269 1.04 4.24 -10.71
CA LEU A 269 1.31 2.90 -10.21
C LEU A 269 0.84 2.74 -8.76
N SER A 270 0.22 1.61 -8.45
CA SER A 270 -0.07 1.20 -7.07
C SER A 270 0.22 -0.29 -6.90
N ILE A 271 1.05 -0.64 -5.92
CA ILE A 271 1.42 -2.01 -5.60
C ILE A 271 0.92 -2.38 -4.21
N THR A 272 0.45 -3.61 -4.05
CA THR A 272 0.14 -4.21 -2.76
C THR A 272 0.62 -5.65 -2.72
N TYR A 273 0.70 -6.22 -1.52
CA TYR A 273 1.11 -7.61 -1.31
C TYR A 273 -0.01 -8.40 -0.64
N ASP A 274 -0.33 -9.56 -1.21
CA ASP A 274 -1.27 -10.55 -0.69
C ASP A 274 -0.48 -11.68 -0.01
N SER A 275 -0.41 -11.66 1.31
CA SER A 275 0.30 -12.68 2.09
C SER A 275 -0.40 -14.04 2.07
N SER A 276 -1.70 -14.11 1.76
CA SER A 276 -2.43 -15.38 1.68
C SER A 276 -2.07 -16.18 0.42
N GLN A 277 -1.69 -15.49 -0.65
CA GLN A 277 -1.30 -16.08 -1.93
C GLN A 277 0.20 -15.99 -2.19
N SER A 278 0.96 -15.30 -1.34
CA SER A 278 2.37 -14.98 -1.54
C SER A 278 2.61 -14.29 -2.88
N LYS A 279 1.79 -13.25 -3.17
CA LYS A 279 1.80 -12.52 -4.45
C LYS A 279 1.73 -11.03 -4.24
N GLY A 280 2.46 -10.30 -5.08
CA GLY A 280 2.21 -8.89 -5.29
C GLY A 280 1.12 -8.66 -6.33
N LEU A 281 0.42 -7.55 -6.23
CA LEU A 281 -0.49 -7.04 -7.25
C LEU A 281 -0.08 -5.61 -7.59
N LEU A 282 0.20 -5.35 -8.87
CA LEU A 282 0.38 -3.99 -9.36
C LEU A 282 -0.83 -3.58 -10.18
N ALA A 283 -1.45 -2.46 -9.86
CA ALA A 283 -2.40 -1.74 -10.70
C ALA A 283 -1.73 -0.53 -11.35
N PHE A 284 -2.08 -0.22 -12.59
CA PHE A 284 -1.51 0.90 -13.33
C PHE A 284 -2.46 1.37 -14.43
N LEU A 285 -2.31 2.64 -14.82
CA LEU A 285 -3.00 3.20 -15.96
C LEU A 285 -2.17 2.98 -17.23
N ASP A 286 -2.77 2.39 -18.26
CA ASP A 286 -2.21 2.27 -19.60
C ASP A 286 -2.78 3.40 -20.49
N PHE A 287 -2.01 4.48 -20.65
CA PHE A 287 -2.40 5.60 -21.50
C PHE A 287 -2.52 5.25 -22.99
N THR A 288 -1.87 4.16 -23.44
CA THR A 288 -1.93 3.75 -24.84
C THR A 288 -3.31 3.20 -25.20
N ASN A 289 -3.88 2.43 -24.30
CA ASN A 289 -5.18 1.80 -24.47
C ASN A 289 -6.30 2.54 -23.72
N SER A 290 -5.95 3.57 -22.95
CA SER A 290 -6.88 4.33 -22.10
C SER A 290 -7.65 3.43 -21.14
N ASP A 291 -6.99 2.41 -20.60
CA ASP A 291 -7.56 1.46 -19.65
C ASP A 291 -6.72 1.34 -18.38
N THR A 292 -7.36 0.93 -17.30
CA THR A 292 -6.68 0.58 -16.04
C THR A 292 -6.45 -0.91 -16.02
N ARG A 293 -5.20 -1.30 -15.76
CA ARG A 293 -4.76 -2.70 -15.77
C ARG A 293 -4.20 -3.13 -14.44
N ALA A 294 -4.21 -4.44 -14.23
CA ALA A 294 -3.48 -5.07 -13.13
C ALA A 294 -2.64 -6.25 -13.63
N VAL A 295 -1.61 -6.56 -12.85
CA VAL A 295 -0.73 -7.71 -13.06
C VAL A 295 -0.35 -8.32 -11.72
N VAL A 296 -0.39 -9.65 -11.66
CA VAL A 296 0.08 -10.42 -10.51
C VAL A 296 1.60 -10.58 -10.58
N LEU A 297 2.27 -10.35 -9.47
CA LEU A 297 3.72 -10.43 -9.34
C LEU A 297 4.09 -11.64 -8.48
N SER A 298 5.04 -12.43 -8.94
CA SER A 298 5.63 -13.54 -8.19
C SER A 298 7.05 -13.17 -7.78
N VAL A 299 7.38 -13.38 -6.51
CA VAL A 299 8.72 -13.11 -5.95
C VAL A 299 9.48 -14.43 -5.81
N SER A 300 10.74 -14.44 -6.22
CA SER A 300 11.67 -15.56 -6.00
C SER A 300 13.07 -15.00 -5.70
N GLY A 301 13.49 -15.12 -4.45
CA GLY A 301 14.70 -14.48 -3.96
C GLY A 301 14.65 -12.97 -4.15
N THR A 302 15.55 -12.42 -4.96
CA THR A 302 15.62 -10.98 -5.24
C THR A 302 15.06 -10.61 -6.63
N THR A 303 14.26 -11.47 -7.23
CA THR A 303 13.70 -11.29 -8.57
C THR A 303 12.16 -11.28 -8.52
N ILE A 304 11.55 -10.35 -9.24
CA ILE A 304 10.10 -10.28 -9.45
C ILE A 304 9.79 -10.73 -10.88
N THR A 305 8.80 -11.60 -11.03
CA THR A 305 8.26 -12.00 -12.33
C THR A 305 6.83 -11.51 -12.45
N ALA A 306 6.54 -10.75 -13.51
CA ALA A 306 5.18 -10.27 -13.81
C ALA A 306 4.41 -11.33 -14.62
N GLY A 307 3.18 -11.56 -14.24
CA GLY A 307 2.24 -12.42 -14.95
C GLY A 307 1.60 -11.72 -16.17
N THR A 308 0.47 -12.24 -16.61
CA THR A 308 -0.32 -11.63 -17.69
C THR A 308 -1.05 -10.39 -17.18
N GLN A 309 -1.01 -9.31 -17.95
CA GLN A 309 -1.75 -8.10 -17.67
C GLN A 309 -3.25 -8.31 -17.96
N THR A 310 -4.09 -7.84 -17.06
CA THR A 310 -5.56 -7.92 -17.19
C THR A 310 -6.15 -6.52 -17.12
N SER A 311 -7.02 -6.16 -18.04
CA SER A 311 -7.79 -4.92 -17.98
C SER A 311 -8.83 -5.03 -16.86
N LEU A 312 -8.84 -4.05 -15.95
CA LEU A 312 -9.83 -3.95 -14.88
C LEU A 312 -11.05 -3.13 -15.34
N THR A 313 -10.80 -2.08 -16.11
CA THR A 313 -11.83 -1.22 -16.70
C THR A 313 -11.26 -0.54 -17.95
N THR A 314 -12.14 -0.20 -18.86
CA THR A 314 -11.80 0.59 -20.06
C THR A 314 -11.80 2.10 -19.79
N ASP A 315 -11.94 2.51 -18.54
CA ASP A 315 -11.90 3.91 -18.14
C ASP A 315 -10.47 4.33 -17.79
N ASN A 316 -10.17 5.57 -18.11
CA ASN A 316 -8.91 6.22 -17.77
C ASN A 316 -8.96 6.70 -16.32
N ILE A 317 -8.58 5.84 -15.37
CA ILE A 317 -8.60 6.15 -13.95
C ILE A 317 -7.21 6.63 -13.52
N GLU A 318 -7.12 7.87 -13.07
CA GLU A 318 -5.94 8.46 -12.46
C GLU A 318 -5.92 8.23 -10.94
N TYR A 319 -4.74 8.35 -10.32
CA TYR A 319 -4.55 8.25 -8.86
C TYR A 319 -5.01 6.92 -8.26
N LEU A 320 -4.47 5.84 -8.81
CA LEU A 320 -4.76 4.49 -8.34
C LEU A 320 -4.23 4.24 -6.93
N SER A 321 -5.00 3.50 -6.15
CA SER A 321 -4.58 2.95 -4.86
C SER A 321 -5.07 1.52 -4.73
N SER A 322 -4.24 0.64 -4.20
CA SER A 322 -4.55 -0.75 -3.94
C SER A 322 -4.22 -1.11 -2.51
N ILE A 323 -5.04 -1.97 -1.90
CA ILE A 323 -4.83 -2.49 -0.56
C ILE A 323 -5.18 -3.97 -0.53
N TYR A 324 -4.47 -4.73 0.26
CA TYR A 324 -4.80 -6.11 0.59
C TYR A 324 -5.66 -6.16 1.85
N LEU A 325 -6.73 -6.96 1.80
CA LEU A 325 -7.63 -7.21 2.92
C LEU A 325 -7.54 -8.69 3.30
N PRO A 326 -6.85 -9.06 4.39
CA PRO A 326 -6.52 -10.46 4.71
C PRO A 326 -7.74 -11.34 5.01
N ASP A 327 -8.86 -10.76 5.40
CA ASP A 327 -10.05 -11.48 5.86
C ASP A 327 -11.20 -11.52 4.81
N LYS A 328 -10.92 -11.24 3.54
CA LYS A 328 -11.95 -11.16 2.48
C LYS A 328 -11.68 -12.08 1.31
#